data_9aeedea04ded2814cab2959b2d8ff0ff
#
_entry.id   9aeedea04ded2814cab2959b2d8ff0ff
#
_cell.length_a   1.000
_cell.length_b   1.000
_cell.length_c   1.000
_cell.angle_alpha   90.00
_cell.angle_beta   90.00
_cell.angle_gamma   90.00
#
_symmetry.space_group_name_H-M   'P 1'
#
loop_
_entity.id
_entity.type
_entity.pdbx_description
1 polymer ?
#
loop_
_entity_poly.entity_id
_entity_poly.type
_entity_poly.pdbx_seq_one_letter_code
_entity_poly.pdbx_strand_id
1 'polypeptide(L)'
;CERSPAEVFQRLCRINPSPYGALMNLGGGEFLVSASPEMFVRSDGRRVETCPISGTIARGADAIGDAEQIRQLLNSEKDEFELNMCTDVDRNDKARICVPGTIKVLARRQIETYSKLFHTVDHVEGRLRPGFDSLDAFLTHAWAVTVTGAPG
;
A
#
# COMPACT_ATOMS: atom_id res chain seq x y z
N CYS A 1 -15.89 11.90 21.26
CA CYS A 1 -16.29 12.28 19.89
C CYS A 1 -17.81 12.41 19.86
N GLU A 2 -18.34 13.54 19.39
CA GLU A 2 -19.81 13.80 19.33
C GLU A 2 -20.50 13.02 18.18
N ARG A 3 -19.71 12.37 17.31
CA ARG A 3 -20.22 11.65 16.13
C ARG A 3 -20.05 10.15 16.30
N SER A 4 -20.98 9.41 15.72
CA SER A 4 -20.85 7.95 15.65
C SER A 4 -19.69 7.54 14.75
N PRO A 5 -19.07 6.37 14.97
CA PRO A 5 -18.01 5.85 14.11
C PRO A 5 -18.45 5.74 12.65
N ALA A 6 -19.71 5.40 12.39
CA ALA A 6 -20.26 5.31 11.04
C ALA A 6 -20.31 6.70 10.35
N GLU A 7 -20.71 7.75 11.06
CA GLU A 7 -20.72 9.12 10.52
C GLU A 7 -19.30 9.61 10.22
N VAL A 8 -18.34 9.28 11.10
CA VAL A 8 -16.93 9.61 10.87
C VAL A 8 -16.42 8.89 9.63
N PHE A 9 -16.70 7.60 9.48
CA PHE A 9 -16.30 6.82 8.31
C PHE A 9 -16.92 7.34 7.03
N GLN A 10 -18.24 7.61 7.02
CA GLN A 10 -18.92 8.18 5.85
C GLN A 10 -18.33 9.52 5.43
N ARG A 11 -18.01 10.38 6.39
CA ARG A 11 -17.36 11.67 6.12
C ARG A 11 -15.96 11.46 5.54
N LEU A 12 -15.19 10.53 6.10
CA LEU A 12 -13.85 10.19 5.62
C LEU A 12 -13.89 9.71 4.17
N CYS A 13 -14.81 8.82 3.83
CA CYS A 13 -14.99 8.32 2.46
C CYS A 13 -15.34 9.43 1.45
N ARG A 14 -16.04 10.49 1.88
CA ARG A 14 -16.36 11.62 1.00
C ARG A 14 -15.19 12.58 0.79
N ILE A 15 -14.40 12.81 1.85
CA ILE A 15 -13.29 13.77 1.82
C ILE A 15 -12.04 13.16 1.21
N ASN A 16 -11.79 11.90 1.54
CA ASN A 16 -10.63 11.13 1.11
C ASN A 16 -11.06 9.73 0.66
N PRO A 17 -11.65 9.60 -0.54
CA PRO A 17 -12.03 8.29 -1.09
C PRO A 17 -10.77 7.48 -1.33
N SER A 18 -10.56 6.47 -0.52
CA SER A 18 -9.42 5.55 -0.62
C SER A 18 -9.87 4.15 -1.00
N PRO A 19 -9.05 3.38 -1.73
CA PRO A 19 -9.43 2.05 -2.19
C PRO A 19 -9.56 1.02 -1.04
N TYR A 20 -8.90 1.26 0.10
CA TYR A 20 -8.85 0.32 1.23
C TYR A 20 -9.38 0.97 2.52
N GLY A 21 -10.52 1.65 2.41
CA GLY A 21 -11.24 2.20 3.58
C GLY A 21 -11.92 1.09 4.39
N ALA A 22 -11.89 1.21 5.73
CA ALA A 22 -12.52 0.25 6.61
C ALA A 22 -13.13 0.91 7.85
N LEU A 23 -14.25 0.34 8.30
CA LEU A 23 -14.83 0.56 9.62
C LEU A 23 -14.95 -0.80 10.31
N MET A 24 -14.23 -0.98 11.41
CA MET A 24 -14.25 -2.21 12.20
C MET A 24 -14.73 -1.92 13.61
N ASN A 25 -15.67 -2.70 14.09
CA ASN A 25 -16.07 -2.72 15.50
C ASN A 25 -15.20 -3.75 16.23
N LEU A 26 -14.36 -3.29 17.15
CA LEU A 26 -13.43 -4.13 17.91
C LEU A 26 -14.04 -4.67 19.22
N GLY A 27 -15.31 -4.29 19.53
CA GLY A 27 -15.96 -4.60 20.80
C GLY A 27 -15.63 -3.55 21.86
N GLY A 28 -16.30 -3.67 23.04
CA GLY A 28 -16.05 -2.76 24.17
C GLY A 28 -16.26 -1.27 23.90
N GLY A 29 -16.94 -0.90 22.81
CA GLY A 29 -17.11 0.50 22.41
C GLY A 29 -15.94 1.06 21.58
N GLU A 30 -14.98 0.23 21.20
CA GLU A 30 -13.82 0.62 20.38
C GLU A 30 -14.06 0.35 18.89
N PHE A 31 -13.60 1.28 18.06
CA PHE A 31 -13.74 1.20 16.60
C PHE A 31 -12.44 1.62 15.90
N LEU A 32 -12.09 0.89 14.85
CA LEU A 32 -11.06 1.30 13.90
C LEU A 32 -11.74 1.93 12.69
N VAL A 33 -11.36 3.16 12.36
CA VAL A 33 -11.81 3.87 11.16
C VAL A 33 -10.59 4.21 10.32
N SER A 34 -10.55 3.71 9.09
CA SER A 34 -9.38 3.82 8.21
C SER A 34 -9.76 4.29 6.81
N ALA A 35 -8.84 5.00 6.17
CA ALA A 35 -8.88 5.35 4.74
C ALA A 35 -7.46 5.20 4.17
N SER A 36 -7.05 3.96 3.93
CA SER A 36 -5.70 3.65 3.42
C SER A 36 -5.66 3.69 1.89
N PRO A 37 -4.67 4.34 1.29
CA PRO A 37 -4.41 4.25 -0.14
C PRO A 37 -3.64 2.98 -0.51
N GLU A 38 -2.96 2.35 0.44
CA GLU A 38 -1.99 1.28 0.20
C GLU A 38 -2.62 -0.11 0.36
N MET A 39 -2.36 -0.97 -0.63
CA MET A 39 -2.63 -2.39 -0.52
C MET A 39 -1.46 -3.05 0.22
N PHE A 40 -1.63 -3.26 1.52
CA PHE A 40 -0.64 -3.90 2.37
C PHE A 40 -0.33 -5.33 1.90
N VAL A 41 -1.34 -6.20 1.88
CA VAL A 41 -1.23 -7.55 1.35
C VAL A 41 -2.61 -8.02 0.88
N ARG A 42 -2.64 -8.65 -0.28
CA ARG A 42 -3.81 -9.35 -0.80
C ARG A 42 -3.45 -10.79 -1.08
N SER A 43 -4.28 -11.71 -0.63
CA SER A 43 -4.19 -13.13 -0.94
C SER A 43 -5.46 -13.59 -1.62
N ASP A 44 -5.32 -14.25 -2.79
CA ASP A 44 -6.39 -14.85 -3.55
C ASP A 44 -6.00 -16.28 -3.91
N GLY A 45 -6.55 -17.24 -3.19
CA GLY A 45 -6.11 -18.63 -3.26
C GLY A 45 -4.63 -18.76 -2.90
N ARG A 46 -3.80 -19.05 -3.91
CA ARG A 46 -2.34 -19.18 -3.72
C ARG A 46 -1.55 -17.97 -4.19
N ARG A 47 -2.20 -16.96 -4.74
CA ARG A 47 -1.55 -15.73 -5.17
C ARG A 47 -1.47 -14.74 -4.02
N VAL A 48 -0.31 -14.16 -3.81
CA VAL A 48 -0.06 -13.11 -2.82
C VAL A 48 0.51 -11.88 -3.51
N GLU A 49 -0.06 -10.73 -3.24
CA GLU A 49 0.31 -9.45 -3.82
C GLU A 49 0.51 -8.41 -2.74
N THR A 50 1.44 -7.49 -3.00
CA THR A 50 1.66 -6.26 -2.23
C THR A 50 1.89 -5.12 -3.20
N CYS A 51 1.50 -3.90 -2.79
CA CYS A 51 1.75 -2.69 -3.57
C CYS A 51 2.36 -1.62 -2.65
N PRO A 52 3.66 -1.71 -2.36
CA PRO A 52 4.34 -0.70 -1.55
C PRO A 52 4.29 0.65 -2.24
N ILE A 53 4.03 1.69 -1.45
CA ILE A 53 4.00 3.08 -1.89
C ILE A 53 5.21 3.80 -1.29
N SER A 54 5.96 4.52 -2.12
CA SER A 54 6.90 5.53 -1.66
C SER A 54 6.99 6.65 -2.67
N GLY A 55 6.95 7.86 -2.16
CA GLY A 55 6.85 9.06 -2.99
C GLY A 55 5.40 9.53 -3.15
N THR A 56 5.19 10.77 -2.73
CA THR A 56 3.88 11.44 -2.75
C THR A 56 4.06 12.89 -3.15
N ILE A 57 3.25 13.35 -4.08
CA ILE A 57 3.24 14.76 -4.49
C ILE A 57 1.80 15.24 -4.69
N ALA A 58 1.54 16.50 -4.39
CA ALA A 58 0.23 17.10 -4.61
C ALA A 58 -0.08 17.21 -6.11
N ARG A 59 -1.39 17.20 -6.44
CA ARG A 59 -1.87 17.52 -7.79
C ARG A 59 -1.49 18.95 -8.19
N GLY A 60 -1.24 19.15 -9.46
CA GLY A 60 -1.15 20.48 -10.04
C GLY A 60 -2.51 21.19 -10.11
N ALA A 61 -2.49 22.47 -10.47
CA ALA A 61 -3.71 23.25 -10.67
C ALA A 61 -4.46 22.88 -11.96
N ASP A 62 -3.76 22.30 -12.92
CA ASP A 62 -4.25 21.89 -14.24
C ASP A 62 -3.45 20.68 -14.77
N ALA A 63 -3.75 20.24 -15.97
CA ALA A 63 -3.09 19.09 -16.60
C ALA A 63 -1.58 19.32 -16.84
N ILE A 64 -1.15 20.56 -17.09
CA ILE A 64 0.26 20.89 -17.27
C ILE A 64 0.99 20.82 -15.94
N GLY A 65 0.39 21.40 -14.89
CA GLY A 65 0.88 21.28 -13.51
C GLY A 65 0.94 19.84 -13.04
N ASP A 66 -0.07 19.01 -13.34
CA ASP A 66 -0.06 17.58 -13.04
C ASP A 66 1.13 16.86 -13.71
N ALA A 67 1.38 17.13 -14.98
CA ALA A 67 2.50 16.54 -15.72
C ALA A 67 3.87 16.94 -15.11
N GLU A 68 4.01 18.18 -14.67
CA GLU A 68 5.22 18.67 -14.01
C GLU A 68 5.41 17.98 -12.64
N GLN A 69 4.34 17.83 -11.84
CA GLN A 69 4.39 17.14 -10.57
C GLN A 69 4.78 15.67 -10.74
N ILE A 70 4.20 14.97 -11.72
CA ILE A 70 4.56 13.59 -12.05
C ILE A 70 6.03 13.50 -12.45
N ARG A 71 6.51 14.41 -13.29
CA ARG A 71 7.91 14.46 -13.70
C ARG A 71 8.84 14.65 -12.50
N GLN A 72 8.48 15.57 -11.59
CA GLN A 72 9.24 15.82 -10.36
C GLN A 72 9.28 14.57 -9.47
N LEU A 73 8.14 13.91 -9.28
CA LEU A 73 8.02 12.68 -8.48
C LEU A 73 8.88 11.54 -9.08
N LEU A 74 8.84 11.36 -10.39
CA LEU A 74 9.64 10.34 -11.08
C LEU A 74 11.15 10.63 -11.08
N ASN A 75 11.56 11.88 -10.92
CA ASN A 75 12.97 12.26 -10.84
C ASN A 75 13.50 12.33 -9.38
N SER A 76 12.69 12.04 -8.39
CA SER A 76 13.11 12.00 -6.99
C SER A 76 13.93 10.75 -6.72
N GLU A 77 15.24 10.90 -6.57
CA GLU A 77 16.15 9.80 -6.20
C GLU A 77 15.81 9.25 -4.81
N LYS A 78 15.44 10.12 -3.86
CA LYS A 78 15.05 9.71 -2.50
C LYS A 78 13.86 8.76 -2.56
N ASP A 79 12.78 9.14 -3.24
CA ASP A 79 11.56 8.33 -3.32
C ASP A 79 11.82 7.01 -4.07
N GLU A 80 12.72 7.03 -5.07
CA GLU A 80 13.16 5.83 -5.77
C GLU A 80 13.89 4.86 -4.83
N PHE A 81 14.84 5.35 -4.03
CA PHE A 81 15.57 4.52 -3.08
C PHE A 81 14.66 3.93 -2.01
N GLU A 82 13.75 4.73 -1.46
CA GLU A 82 12.77 4.27 -0.48
C GLU A 82 11.86 3.18 -1.05
N LEU A 83 11.33 3.38 -2.27
CA LEU A 83 10.48 2.39 -2.92
C LEU A 83 11.25 1.10 -3.24
N ASN A 84 12.50 1.21 -3.69
CA ASN A 84 13.37 0.06 -3.93
C ASN A 84 13.57 -0.77 -2.64
N MET A 85 13.82 -0.11 -1.53
CA MET A 85 13.96 -0.76 -0.22
C MET A 85 12.67 -1.49 0.17
N CYS A 86 11.51 -0.84 0.05
CA CYS A 86 10.21 -1.45 0.34
C CYS A 86 9.96 -2.69 -0.53
N THR A 87 10.24 -2.59 -1.82
CA THR A 87 10.09 -3.68 -2.78
C THR A 87 11.02 -4.86 -2.46
N ASP A 88 12.24 -4.60 -2.03
CA ASP A 88 13.17 -5.67 -1.65
C ASP A 88 12.76 -6.36 -0.34
N VAL A 89 12.23 -5.63 0.64
CA VAL A 89 11.64 -6.21 1.85
C VAL A 89 10.47 -7.12 1.48
N ASP A 90 9.54 -6.65 0.65
CA ASP A 90 8.39 -7.42 0.18
C ASP A 90 8.79 -8.70 -0.56
N ARG A 91 9.84 -8.63 -1.39
CA ARG A 91 10.39 -9.80 -2.07
C ARG A 91 11.00 -10.80 -1.08
N ASN A 92 11.72 -10.32 -0.06
CA ASN A 92 12.31 -11.15 0.98
C ASN A 92 11.24 -11.84 1.82
N ASP A 93 10.18 -11.13 2.19
CA ASP A 93 9.06 -11.70 2.95
C ASP A 93 8.34 -12.77 2.14
N LYS A 94 8.05 -12.50 0.86
CA LYS A 94 7.48 -13.49 -0.05
C LYS A 94 8.39 -14.72 -0.24
N ALA A 95 9.72 -14.55 -0.22
CA ALA A 95 10.65 -15.67 -0.37
C ALA A 95 10.53 -16.72 0.75
N ARG A 96 10.03 -16.32 1.91
CA ARG A 96 9.80 -17.23 3.05
C ARG A 96 8.63 -18.18 2.83
N ILE A 97 7.61 -17.74 2.09
CA ILE A 97 6.32 -18.45 1.97
C ILE A 97 5.93 -18.81 0.53
N CYS A 98 6.59 -18.22 -0.46
CA CYS A 98 6.27 -18.46 -1.88
C CYS A 98 7.17 -19.53 -2.52
N VAL A 99 6.67 -20.11 -3.59
CA VAL A 99 7.42 -21.03 -4.43
C VAL A 99 8.59 -20.27 -5.07
N PRO A 100 9.84 -20.78 -4.98
CA PRO A 100 10.99 -20.17 -5.63
C PRO A 100 10.75 -19.91 -7.11
N GLY A 101 11.18 -18.75 -7.61
CA GLY A 101 11.02 -18.35 -9.01
C GLY A 101 9.63 -17.80 -9.38
N THR A 102 8.67 -17.78 -8.44
CA THR A 102 7.33 -17.20 -8.68
C THR A 102 7.21 -15.75 -8.25
N ILE A 103 8.20 -15.24 -7.52
CA ILE A 103 8.18 -13.85 -7.05
C ILE A 103 8.56 -12.94 -8.20
N LYS A 104 7.67 -12.00 -8.52
CA LYS A 104 7.83 -11.08 -9.65
C LYS A 104 7.47 -9.66 -9.20
N VAL A 105 8.24 -8.71 -9.69
CA VAL A 105 7.85 -7.29 -9.68
C VAL A 105 7.15 -7.03 -11.01
N LEU A 106 5.83 -6.92 -10.96
CA LEU A 106 4.99 -6.77 -12.16
C LEU A 106 5.05 -5.37 -12.73
N ALA A 107 5.22 -4.38 -11.84
CA ALA A 107 5.31 -2.99 -12.20
C ALA A 107 6.24 -2.25 -11.24
N ARG A 108 6.96 -1.28 -11.77
CA ARG A 108 7.89 -0.41 -11.04
C ARG A 108 7.50 1.03 -11.23
N ARG A 109 7.46 1.79 -10.12
CA ARG A 109 7.25 3.23 -10.11
C ARG A 109 6.03 3.67 -10.91
N GLN A 110 4.94 2.89 -10.85
CA GLN A 110 3.67 3.28 -11.46
C GLN A 110 3.10 4.50 -10.74
N ILE A 111 2.57 5.44 -11.52
CA ILE A 111 1.86 6.59 -10.95
C ILE A 111 0.42 6.20 -10.67
N GLU A 112 0.04 6.24 -9.40
CA GLU A 112 -1.35 6.20 -8.97
C GLU A 112 -1.88 7.60 -8.75
N THR A 113 -3.06 7.86 -9.34
CA THR A 113 -3.71 9.17 -9.31
C THR A 113 -4.86 9.17 -8.34
N TYR A 114 -4.77 10.02 -7.34
CA TYR A 114 -5.83 10.30 -6.38
C TYR A 114 -6.41 11.69 -6.59
N SER A 115 -7.49 12.00 -5.89
CA SER A 115 -8.18 13.30 -6.06
C SER A 115 -7.29 14.51 -5.76
N LYS A 116 -6.33 14.38 -4.85
CA LYS A 116 -5.48 15.49 -4.37
C LYS A 116 -3.97 15.27 -4.54
N LEU A 117 -3.56 14.06 -4.91
CA LEU A 117 -2.15 13.70 -4.95
C LEU A 117 -1.86 12.58 -5.95
N PHE A 118 -0.57 12.42 -6.24
CA PHE A 118 0.00 11.26 -6.94
C PHE A 118 0.89 10.48 -5.99
N HIS A 119 0.91 9.14 -6.15
CA HIS A 119 1.87 8.24 -5.51
C HIS A 119 2.67 7.49 -6.56
N THR A 120 3.90 7.10 -6.21
CA THR A 120 4.63 6.04 -6.90
C THR A 120 4.46 4.71 -6.16
N VAL A 121 4.17 3.65 -6.92
CA VAL A 121 3.81 2.32 -6.42
C VAL A 121 4.58 1.26 -7.20
N ASP A 122 5.13 0.27 -6.49
CA ASP A 122 5.56 -0.98 -7.09
C ASP A 122 4.48 -2.04 -6.89
N HIS A 123 4.46 -3.06 -7.75
CA HIS A 123 3.55 -4.19 -7.62
C HIS A 123 4.36 -5.49 -7.58
N VAL A 124 4.29 -6.19 -6.46
CA VAL A 124 5.03 -7.44 -6.21
C VAL A 124 4.07 -8.59 -5.99
N GLU A 125 4.19 -9.64 -6.78
CA GLU A 125 3.40 -10.86 -6.59
C GLU A 125 4.28 -12.07 -6.29
N GLY A 126 3.66 -13.10 -5.71
CA GLY A 126 4.24 -14.42 -5.52
C GLY A 126 3.16 -15.49 -5.41
N ARG A 127 3.55 -16.75 -5.48
CA ARG A 127 2.66 -17.89 -5.33
C ARG A 127 3.00 -18.68 -4.08
N LEU A 128 2.06 -18.80 -3.15
CA LEU A 128 2.25 -19.55 -1.91
C LEU A 128 2.67 -21.01 -2.18
N ARG A 129 3.62 -21.49 -1.38
CA ARG A 129 3.96 -22.91 -1.33
C ARG A 129 2.81 -23.73 -0.74
N PRO A 130 2.72 -25.03 -1.06
CA PRO A 130 1.84 -25.94 -0.34
C PRO A 130 2.11 -25.87 1.17
N GLY A 131 1.03 -25.83 1.97
CA GLY A 131 1.11 -25.74 3.44
C GLY A 131 1.11 -24.30 3.99
N PHE A 132 1.17 -23.29 3.15
CA PHE A 132 0.98 -21.88 3.52
C PHE A 132 -0.37 -21.37 3.04
N ASP A 133 -0.99 -20.50 3.82
CA ASP A 133 -2.29 -19.91 3.54
C ASP A 133 -2.30 -18.37 3.63
N SER A 134 -3.47 -17.77 3.57
CA SER A 134 -3.64 -16.31 3.61
C SER A 134 -3.24 -15.71 4.96
N LEU A 135 -3.38 -16.47 6.06
CA LEU A 135 -2.96 -16.01 7.38
C LEU A 135 -1.43 -15.96 7.47
N ASP A 136 -0.74 -16.97 6.94
CA ASP A 136 0.71 -16.96 6.84
C ASP A 136 1.22 -15.80 6.02
N ALA A 137 0.55 -15.49 4.90
CA ALA A 137 0.87 -14.33 4.08
C ALA A 137 0.73 -13.03 4.87
N PHE A 138 -0.38 -12.84 5.58
CA PHE A 138 -0.59 -11.66 6.42
C PHE A 138 0.47 -11.56 7.53
N LEU A 139 0.70 -12.62 8.29
CA LEU A 139 1.64 -12.62 9.41
C LEU A 139 3.09 -12.40 8.93
N THR A 140 3.47 -12.94 7.78
CA THR A 140 4.82 -12.77 7.23
C THR A 140 5.10 -11.32 6.88
N HIS A 141 4.11 -10.58 6.33
CA HIS A 141 4.23 -9.18 5.95
C HIS A 141 3.94 -8.22 7.11
N ALA A 142 3.28 -8.64 8.19
CA ALA A 142 2.89 -7.78 9.30
C ALA A 142 4.07 -7.16 10.07
N TRP A 143 5.26 -7.70 9.94
CA TRP A 143 6.50 -7.22 10.56
C TRP A 143 7.39 -6.43 9.59
N ALA A 144 6.87 -6.15 8.41
CA ALA A 144 7.63 -5.44 7.39
C ALA A 144 8.03 -4.03 7.85
N VAL A 145 9.25 -3.66 7.57
CA VAL A 145 9.79 -2.30 7.76
C VAL A 145 8.93 -1.27 7.02
N THR A 146 8.31 -1.69 5.92
CA THR A 146 7.41 -0.89 5.11
C THR A 146 6.16 -0.40 5.85
N VAL A 147 5.74 -1.08 6.92
CA VAL A 147 4.55 -0.72 7.71
C VAL A 147 4.86 0.38 8.73
N THR A 148 6.04 0.36 9.32
CA THR A 148 6.42 1.25 10.42
C THR A 148 7.44 2.30 10.04
N GLY A 149 7.97 2.24 8.81
CA GLY A 149 9.12 3.01 8.37
C GLY A 149 10.44 2.44 8.90
N ALA A 150 11.54 2.79 8.24
CA ALA A 150 12.85 2.44 8.74
C ALA A 150 13.14 3.26 10.02
N PRO A 151 13.67 2.64 11.08
CA PRO A 151 14.17 3.41 12.21
C PRO A 151 15.30 4.30 11.75
N GLY A 152 15.23 5.58 12.11
CA GLY A 152 16.25 6.57 11.80
C GLY A 152 17.57 6.31 12.51
#